data_fd6c589fd6a8b7678274232e8a786eee
#
_entry.id   fd6c589fd6a8b7678274232e8a786eee
#
_cell.length_a   1.000
_cell.length_b   1.000
_cell.length_c   1.000
_cell.angle_alpha   90.00
_cell.angle_beta   90.00
_cell.angle_gamma   90.00
#
_symmetry.space_group_name_H-M   'P 1'
#
loop_
_entity.id
_entity.type
_entity.pdbx_description
1 polymer ?
#
loop_
_entity_poly.entity_id
_entity_poly.type
_entity_poly.pdbx_seq_one_letter_code
_entity_poly.pdbx_strand_id
1 'polypeptide(L)'
;AMGTGDNSELIRELVTMAPCRVGGGIRDAGKAVAWLDAGAAKVILGTAAVPEVLRELPRDRVIAALDAWRDEVVVEGWQRPTGRTILERLTEIRDLVGGLLVTFVEQEGRLEGFDLSRVPPLLEAAQGLDVTVAGGVTTLEELAALDRLGADAQVGMAIYTGRLEVADAFAAPLVSDRPDGLWPTVVVDEAGQCLGLVYSNAASLRAAVDEGRGVYWSRKRGLWRKGESSGQTQELLKIDPDCDRDALRFTVRQKGRGFCHLGNRSCWGEGRGLAELARRLADRKRESPPGSYTGRLFGDEGLLRSKLIEEAGELADAATVREVVGETADVLYFALTAMVRSGVELAEVERELDRRAGKLTRRPGDAKQPTQ
;
A
#
# COMPACT_ATOMS: atom_id res chain seq x y z
N ALA A 1 -8.97 21.90 1.59
CA ALA A 1 -8.28 22.24 0.36
C ALA A 1 -8.39 23.71 -0.06
N MET A 2 -8.62 24.59 0.88
CA MET A 2 -8.83 26.04 0.64
C MET A 2 -7.54 26.79 0.23
N GLY A 3 -6.41 26.12 0.11
CA GLY A 3 -5.13 26.72 -0.29
C GLY A 3 -4.45 27.59 0.77
N THR A 4 -4.91 27.54 1.99
CA THR A 4 -4.33 28.26 3.14
C THR A 4 -3.54 27.25 3.98
N GLY A 5 -2.24 27.20 3.82
CA GLY A 5 -1.34 26.27 4.52
C GLY A 5 -0.60 25.33 3.56
N ASP A 6 0.51 24.81 4.03
CA ASP A 6 1.34 23.86 3.30
C ASP A 6 1.63 22.62 4.16
N ASN A 7 1.11 21.46 3.73
CA ASN A 7 1.36 20.17 4.34
C ASN A 7 2.30 19.31 3.48
N SER A 8 3.06 19.91 2.57
CA SER A 8 3.85 19.17 1.59
C SER A 8 4.91 18.27 2.23
N GLU A 9 5.52 18.67 3.34
CA GLU A 9 6.51 17.85 4.05
C GLU A 9 5.85 16.59 4.64
N LEU A 10 4.75 16.76 5.36
CA LEU A 10 3.99 15.65 5.93
C LEU A 10 3.48 14.70 4.83
N ILE A 11 2.97 15.23 3.72
CA ILE A 11 2.50 14.40 2.61
C ILE A 11 3.67 13.60 2.00
N ARG A 12 4.86 14.22 1.84
CA ARG A 12 6.05 13.50 1.36
C ARG A 12 6.46 12.35 2.28
N GLU A 13 6.31 12.51 3.58
CA GLU A 13 6.53 11.43 4.54
C GLU A 13 5.48 10.33 4.37
N LEU A 14 4.20 10.67 4.35
CA LEU A 14 3.09 9.71 4.24
C LEU A 14 3.15 8.87 2.96
N VAL A 15 3.51 9.45 1.81
CA VAL A 15 3.61 8.71 0.53
C VAL A 15 4.77 7.69 0.51
N THR A 16 5.72 7.79 1.44
CA THR A 16 6.76 6.76 1.62
C THR A 16 6.31 5.61 2.53
N MET A 17 5.29 5.83 3.37
CA MET A 17 4.80 4.87 4.35
C MET A 17 3.69 3.98 3.79
N ALA A 18 2.84 4.54 2.92
CA ALA A 18 1.68 3.85 2.36
C ALA A 18 1.33 4.36 0.95
N PRO A 19 0.62 3.56 0.13
CA PRO A 19 0.07 4.02 -1.14
C PRO A 19 -0.96 5.12 -0.90
N CYS A 20 -0.60 6.38 -1.19
CA CYS A 20 -1.45 7.55 -0.98
C CYS A 20 -2.03 8.07 -2.29
N ARG A 21 -3.30 8.48 -2.25
CA ARG A 21 -3.93 9.33 -3.26
C ARG A 21 -3.77 10.78 -2.79
N VAL A 22 -3.05 11.62 -3.53
CA VAL A 22 -2.73 13.00 -3.12
C VAL A 22 -3.58 13.99 -3.90
N GLY A 23 -4.30 14.85 -3.18
CA GLY A 23 -5.16 15.88 -3.75
C GLY A 23 -5.09 17.21 -2.98
N GLY A 24 -5.69 18.24 -3.56
CA GLY A 24 -5.74 19.57 -2.98
C GLY A 24 -4.60 20.48 -3.49
N GLY A 25 -5.00 21.61 -4.10
CA GLY A 25 -4.06 22.62 -4.61
C GLY A 25 -3.17 22.18 -5.79
N ILE A 26 -3.46 21.06 -6.46
CA ILE A 26 -2.80 20.67 -7.71
C ILE A 26 -3.49 21.42 -8.84
N ARG A 27 -2.78 22.33 -9.49
CA ARG A 27 -3.36 23.26 -10.48
C ARG A 27 -2.83 23.07 -11.90
N ASP A 28 -1.76 22.29 -12.06
CA ASP A 28 -1.08 22.05 -13.33
C ASP A 28 -0.44 20.65 -13.36
N ALA A 29 -0.05 20.21 -14.56
CA ALA A 29 0.57 18.90 -14.78
C ALA A 29 1.93 18.80 -14.07
N GLY A 30 2.72 19.86 -14.02
CA GLY A 30 4.04 19.85 -13.36
C GLY A 30 3.95 19.52 -11.87
N LYS A 31 2.97 20.12 -11.17
CA LYS A 31 2.73 19.83 -9.75
C LYS A 31 2.18 18.41 -9.55
N ALA A 32 1.35 17.92 -10.46
CA ALA A 32 0.87 16.53 -10.45
C ALA A 32 2.03 15.55 -10.60
N VAL A 33 2.90 15.75 -11.59
CA VAL A 33 4.11 14.94 -11.82
C VAL A 33 5.03 14.97 -10.60
N ALA A 34 5.23 16.13 -9.97
CA ALA A 34 6.06 16.24 -8.77
C ALA A 34 5.56 15.37 -7.61
N TRP A 35 4.24 15.25 -7.42
CA TRP A 35 3.65 14.36 -6.42
C TRP A 35 3.80 12.88 -6.80
N LEU A 36 3.59 12.53 -8.06
CA LEU A 36 3.79 11.15 -8.54
C LEU A 36 5.26 10.71 -8.39
N ASP A 37 6.20 11.61 -8.68
CA ASP A 37 7.64 11.37 -8.50
C ASP A 37 8.07 11.31 -7.01
N ALA A 38 7.33 12.01 -6.15
CA ALA A 38 7.53 11.90 -4.69
C ALA A 38 7.07 10.55 -4.11
N GLY A 39 6.22 9.79 -4.84
CA GLY A 39 5.75 8.46 -4.45
C GLY A 39 4.23 8.36 -4.28
N ALA A 40 3.46 9.41 -4.59
CA ALA A 40 2.01 9.30 -4.59
C ALA A 40 1.53 8.19 -5.52
N ALA A 41 0.65 7.32 -5.09
CA ALA A 41 0.08 6.26 -5.92
C ALA A 41 -0.78 6.84 -7.05
N LYS A 42 -1.64 7.79 -6.73
CA LYS A 42 -2.46 8.55 -7.68
C LYS A 42 -2.53 10.01 -7.23
N VAL A 43 -2.79 10.92 -8.18
CA VAL A 43 -3.11 12.33 -7.89
C VAL A 43 -4.60 12.60 -8.13
N ILE A 44 -5.18 13.48 -7.32
CA ILE A 44 -6.58 13.89 -7.41
C ILE A 44 -6.61 15.34 -7.89
N LEU A 45 -7.20 15.58 -9.06
CA LEU A 45 -7.39 16.90 -9.64
C LEU A 45 -8.87 17.29 -9.59
N GLY A 46 -9.18 18.45 -9.01
CA GLY A 46 -10.52 19.06 -9.02
C GLY A 46 -10.63 20.07 -10.15
N THR A 47 -10.52 21.37 -9.84
CA THR A 47 -10.61 22.47 -10.83
C THR A 47 -9.65 22.30 -12.02
N ALA A 48 -8.49 21.68 -11.81
CA ALA A 48 -7.50 21.40 -12.87
C ALA A 48 -7.79 20.13 -13.68
N ALA A 49 -8.89 19.40 -13.41
CA ALA A 49 -9.26 18.22 -14.20
C ALA A 49 -9.86 18.64 -15.55
N VAL A 50 -9.08 19.32 -16.38
CA VAL A 50 -9.45 19.77 -17.74
C VAL A 50 -8.63 19.00 -18.77
N PRO A 51 -9.16 18.78 -20.01
CA PRO A 51 -8.49 17.96 -21.00
C PRO A 51 -7.05 18.39 -21.31
N GLU A 52 -6.75 19.69 -21.27
CA GLU A 52 -5.43 20.24 -21.54
C GLU A 52 -4.40 19.74 -20.51
N VAL A 53 -4.74 19.70 -19.23
CA VAL A 53 -3.87 19.23 -18.14
C VAL A 53 -3.85 17.69 -18.11
N LEU A 54 -5.01 17.05 -18.27
CA LEU A 54 -5.13 15.59 -18.15
C LEU A 54 -4.34 14.85 -19.22
N ARG A 55 -4.25 15.36 -20.47
CA ARG A 55 -3.48 14.73 -21.54
C ARG A 55 -1.97 14.69 -21.32
N GLU A 56 -1.44 15.52 -20.41
CA GLU A 56 -0.02 15.53 -20.05
C GLU A 56 0.32 14.49 -18.97
N LEU A 57 -0.67 13.81 -18.40
CA LEU A 57 -0.51 12.92 -17.25
C LEU A 57 -0.82 11.45 -17.61
N PRO A 58 -0.20 10.47 -16.92
CA PRO A 58 -0.54 9.07 -17.11
C PRO A 58 -1.96 8.81 -16.59
N ARG A 59 -2.85 8.41 -17.49
CA ARG A 59 -4.27 8.21 -17.22
C ARG A 59 -4.56 7.39 -15.96
N ASP A 60 -3.88 6.25 -15.81
CA ASP A 60 -4.05 5.29 -14.70
C ASP A 60 -3.64 5.85 -13.34
N ARG A 61 -2.88 6.95 -13.32
CA ARG A 61 -2.40 7.62 -12.11
C ARG A 61 -3.20 8.87 -11.74
N VAL A 62 -4.27 9.19 -12.47
CA VAL A 62 -5.08 10.39 -12.27
C VAL A 62 -6.50 10.06 -11.86
N ILE A 63 -6.99 10.72 -10.82
CA ILE A 63 -8.38 10.72 -10.37
C ILE A 63 -8.92 12.14 -10.61
N ALA A 64 -10.05 12.25 -11.29
CA ALA A 64 -10.77 13.52 -11.36
C ALA A 64 -11.75 13.66 -10.19
N ALA A 65 -11.62 14.74 -9.43
CA ALA A 65 -12.59 15.10 -8.40
C ALA A 65 -13.71 15.96 -9.01
N LEU A 66 -14.94 15.48 -8.91
CA LEU A 66 -16.15 16.16 -9.33
C LEU A 66 -16.98 16.45 -8.07
N ASP A 67 -16.76 17.61 -7.48
CA ASP A 67 -17.56 18.08 -6.36
C ASP A 67 -18.87 18.69 -6.92
N ALA A 68 -20.02 18.25 -6.46
CA ALA A 68 -21.29 18.70 -6.98
C ALA A 68 -22.24 19.18 -5.88
N TRP A 69 -22.95 20.26 -6.18
CA TRP A 69 -24.08 20.75 -5.42
C TRP A 69 -25.36 20.54 -6.26
N ARG A 70 -26.27 19.68 -5.80
CA ARG A 70 -27.51 19.34 -6.52
C ARG A 70 -27.24 18.96 -7.99
N ASP A 71 -26.28 18.07 -8.21
CA ASP A 71 -25.81 17.55 -9.51
C ASP A 71 -25.04 18.55 -10.38
N GLU A 72 -24.97 19.82 -10.05
CA GLU A 72 -24.12 20.80 -10.73
C GLU A 72 -22.71 20.78 -10.16
N VAL A 73 -21.71 20.58 -11.02
CA VAL A 73 -20.30 20.56 -10.63
C VAL A 73 -19.88 21.97 -10.16
N VAL A 74 -19.25 22.02 -8.99
CA VAL A 74 -18.70 23.23 -8.37
C VAL A 74 -17.19 23.13 -8.28
N VAL A 75 -16.51 24.25 -8.41
CA VAL A 75 -15.04 24.37 -8.41
C VAL A 75 -14.57 25.44 -7.43
N GLU A 76 -13.25 25.60 -7.30
CA GLU A 76 -12.65 26.64 -6.44
C GLU A 76 -13.05 26.53 -4.97
N GLY A 77 -13.05 25.29 -4.43
CA GLY A 77 -13.47 25.05 -3.04
C GLY A 77 -14.96 25.28 -2.83
N TRP A 78 -15.78 24.84 -3.81
CA TRP A 78 -17.25 24.85 -3.82
C TRP A 78 -17.87 26.25 -3.96
N GLN A 79 -17.07 27.24 -4.37
CA GLN A 79 -17.53 28.62 -4.44
C GLN A 79 -18.14 28.99 -5.79
N ARG A 80 -17.75 28.30 -6.86
CA ARG A 80 -18.18 28.65 -8.21
C ARG A 80 -18.85 27.46 -8.92
N PRO A 81 -20.16 27.56 -9.26
CA PRO A 81 -20.83 26.60 -10.12
C PRO A 81 -20.28 26.69 -11.55
N THR A 82 -20.29 25.56 -12.25
CA THR A 82 -19.77 25.45 -13.63
C THR A 82 -20.85 25.50 -14.70
N GLY A 83 -22.12 25.42 -14.34
CA GLY A 83 -23.24 25.28 -15.27
C GLY A 83 -23.29 23.88 -15.93
N ARG A 84 -22.50 22.90 -15.43
CA ARG A 84 -22.45 21.55 -15.97
C ARG A 84 -22.75 20.51 -14.91
N THR A 85 -23.47 19.47 -15.33
CA THR A 85 -23.76 18.30 -14.48
C THR A 85 -22.53 17.38 -14.34
N ILE A 86 -22.55 16.49 -13.33
CA ILE A 86 -21.52 15.46 -13.15
C ILE A 86 -21.40 14.61 -14.42
N LEU A 87 -22.53 14.18 -15.03
CA LEU A 87 -22.52 13.30 -16.20
C LEU A 87 -21.93 13.99 -17.45
N GLU A 88 -22.21 15.28 -17.65
CA GLU A 88 -21.61 16.05 -18.74
C GLU A 88 -20.09 16.18 -18.58
N ARG A 89 -19.62 16.49 -17.37
CA ARG A 89 -18.20 16.57 -17.09
C ARG A 89 -17.52 15.20 -17.21
N LEU A 90 -18.14 14.17 -16.71
CA LEU A 90 -17.64 12.81 -16.82
C LEU A 90 -17.45 12.39 -18.29
N THR A 91 -18.44 12.65 -19.14
CA THR A 91 -18.35 12.34 -20.57
C THR A 91 -17.16 13.02 -21.25
N GLU A 92 -16.78 14.22 -20.82
CA GLU A 92 -15.66 14.97 -21.38
C GLU A 92 -14.29 14.40 -20.98
N ILE A 93 -14.15 13.87 -19.75
CA ILE A 93 -12.83 13.54 -19.18
C ILE A 93 -12.60 12.04 -18.92
N ARG A 94 -13.61 11.17 -19.02
CA ARG A 94 -13.51 9.74 -18.65
C ARG A 94 -12.38 8.99 -19.37
N ASP A 95 -12.09 9.34 -20.62
CA ASP A 95 -11.03 8.70 -21.40
C ASP A 95 -9.63 9.20 -21.04
N LEU A 96 -9.54 10.24 -20.21
CA LEU A 96 -8.31 10.90 -19.80
C LEU A 96 -7.89 10.60 -18.35
N VAL A 97 -8.74 9.90 -17.59
CA VAL A 97 -8.50 9.59 -16.16
C VAL A 97 -8.65 8.11 -15.87
N GLY A 98 -8.01 7.62 -14.82
CA GLY A 98 -8.11 6.24 -14.35
C GLY A 98 -9.11 6.06 -13.21
N GLY A 99 -9.71 7.13 -12.70
CA GLY A 99 -10.73 7.07 -11.66
C GLY A 99 -11.42 8.40 -11.43
N LEU A 100 -12.50 8.33 -10.66
CA LEU A 100 -13.33 9.46 -10.27
C LEU A 100 -13.47 9.51 -8.75
N LEU A 101 -13.49 10.72 -8.22
CA LEU A 101 -13.94 11.01 -6.86
C LEU A 101 -15.12 11.97 -6.97
N VAL A 102 -16.32 11.52 -6.62
CA VAL A 102 -17.53 12.33 -6.68
C VAL A 102 -17.95 12.71 -5.26
N THR A 103 -17.94 14.01 -4.95
CA THR A 103 -18.36 14.54 -3.64
C THR A 103 -19.73 15.20 -3.77
N PHE A 104 -20.70 14.70 -3.00
CA PHE A 104 -22.01 15.35 -2.87
C PHE A 104 -21.95 16.38 -1.75
N VAL A 105 -21.63 17.63 -2.14
CA VAL A 105 -21.30 18.72 -1.23
C VAL A 105 -22.43 19.06 -0.27
N GLU A 106 -23.68 18.92 -0.71
CA GLU A 106 -24.86 19.15 0.13
C GLU A 106 -25.02 18.16 1.28
N GLN A 107 -24.35 17.00 1.19
CA GLN A 107 -24.35 15.95 2.22
C GLN A 107 -23.07 15.92 3.04
N GLU A 108 -22.02 16.64 2.58
CA GLU A 108 -20.71 16.61 3.23
C GLU A 108 -20.78 17.15 4.68
N GLY A 109 -20.28 16.36 5.62
CA GLY A 109 -20.21 16.69 7.03
C GLY A 109 -21.53 16.68 7.81
N ARG A 110 -22.67 16.42 7.18
CA ARG A 110 -23.99 16.43 7.84
C ARG A 110 -24.32 15.17 8.63
N LEU A 111 -23.67 14.05 8.32
CA LEU A 111 -23.93 12.75 8.95
C LEU A 111 -25.40 12.29 8.82
N GLU A 112 -26.08 12.63 7.73
CA GLU A 112 -27.50 12.33 7.50
C GLU A 112 -27.71 11.07 6.64
N GLY A 113 -26.65 10.43 6.16
CA GLY A 113 -26.68 9.27 5.28
C GLY A 113 -26.40 9.61 3.82
N PHE A 114 -26.21 8.58 3.01
CA PHE A 114 -25.87 8.67 1.59
C PHE A 114 -27.02 8.16 0.71
N ASP A 115 -27.36 8.92 -0.32
CA ASP A 115 -28.37 8.51 -1.31
C ASP A 115 -27.77 7.54 -2.34
N LEU A 116 -27.90 6.24 -2.10
CA LEU A 116 -27.40 5.17 -2.95
C LEU A 116 -27.99 5.19 -4.37
N SER A 117 -29.17 5.80 -4.60
CA SER A 117 -29.80 5.85 -5.92
C SER A 117 -29.00 6.68 -6.93
N ARG A 118 -28.08 7.53 -6.45
CA ARG A 118 -27.22 8.38 -7.29
C ARG A 118 -26.04 7.60 -7.89
N VAL A 119 -25.70 6.42 -7.37
CA VAL A 119 -24.50 5.66 -7.76
C VAL A 119 -24.66 4.94 -9.11
N PRO A 120 -25.75 4.18 -9.40
CA PRO A 120 -25.86 3.45 -10.65
C PRO A 120 -25.70 4.31 -11.92
N PRO A 121 -26.31 5.52 -12.04
CA PRO A 121 -26.08 6.37 -13.19
C PRO A 121 -24.63 6.82 -13.37
N LEU A 122 -23.91 7.02 -12.25
CA LEU A 122 -22.48 7.38 -12.29
C LEU A 122 -21.62 6.21 -12.79
N LEU A 123 -21.88 4.99 -12.32
CA LEU A 123 -21.13 3.79 -12.73
C LEU A 123 -21.38 3.48 -14.21
N GLU A 124 -22.61 3.62 -14.69
CA GLU A 124 -22.95 3.45 -16.10
C GLU A 124 -22.19 4.46 -16.97
N ALA A 125 -22.18 5.73 -16.59
CA ALA A 125 -21.47 6.79 -17.32
C ALA A 125 -19.96 6.65 -17.23
N ALA A 126 -19.42 6.11 -16.13
CA ALA A 126 -18.00 5.89 -15.89
C ALA A 126 -17.39 4.79 -16.77
N GLN A 127 -18.21 3.85 -17.29
CA GLN A 127 -17.79 2.81 -18.23
C GLN A 127 -16.52 2.02 -17.77
N GLY A 128 -16.54 1.60 -16.51
CA GLY A 128 -15.44 0.77 -15.94
C GLY A 128 -14.29 1.56 -15.32
N LEU A 129 -14.41 2.88 -15.14
CA LEU A 129 -13.50 3.63 -14.26
C LEU A 129 -13.76 3.30 -12.80
N ASP A 130 -12.72 3.35 -11.97
CA ASP A 130 -12.87 3.32 -10.52
C ASP A 130 -13.69 4.54 -10.07
N VAL A 131 -14.81 4.34 -9.40
CA VAL A 131 -15.65 5.41 -8.86
C VAL A 131 -15.59 5.39 -7.35
N THR A 132 -15.11 6.46 -6.76
CA THR A 132 -15.14 6.71 -5.31
C THR A 132 -16.19 7.78 -5.03
N VAL A 133 -17.11 7.52 -4.12
CA VAL A 133 -18.10 8.52 -3.66
C VAL A 133 -17.72 9.05 -2.29
N ALA A 134 -18.00 10.34 -2.06
CA ALA A 134 -17.77 11.05 -0.81
C ALA A 134 -18.97 11.94 -0.46
N GLY A 135 -19.07 12.29 0.81
CA GLY A 135 -20.16 13.11 1.35
C GLY A 135 -21.34 12.29 1.82
N GLY A 136 -21.56 12.24 3.12
CA GLY A 136 -22.76 11.66 3.74
C GLY A 136 -22.68 10.20 4.18
N VAL A 137 -21.71 9.40 3.76
CA VAL A 137 -21.58 7.98 4.18
C VAL A 137 -21.36 7.90 5.69
N THR A 138 -22.27 7.21 6.40
CA THR A 138 -22.33 7.23 7.88
C THR A 138 -22.63 5.89 8.52
N THR A 139 -22.99 4.85 7.76
CA THR A 139 -23.35 3.54 8.27
C THR A 139 -22.56 2.42 7.58
N LEU A 140 -22.47 1.27 8.26
CA LEU A 140 -21.82 0.07 7.72
C LEU A 140 -22.62 -0.52 6.55
N GLU A 141 -23.94 -0.40 6.61
CA GLU A 141 -24.86 -0.85 5.55
C GLU A 141 -24.65 -0.07 4.26
N GLU A 142 -24.43 1.24 4.35
CA GLU A 142 -24.10 2.10 3.19
C GLU A 142 -22.77 1.68 2.58
N LEU A 143 -21.72 1.42 3.40
CA LEU A 143 -20.44 0.94 2.91
C LEU A 143 -20.55 -0.39 2.18
N ALA A 144 -21.23 -1.36 2.77
CA ALA A 144 -21.49 -2.65 2.15
C ALA A 144 -22.34 -2.55 0.87
N ALA A 145 -23.28 -1.60 0.83
CA ALA A 145 -24.11 -1.37 -0.35
C ALA A 145 -23.34 -0.72 -1.50
N LEU A 146 -22.49 0.27 -1.20
CA LEU A 146 -21.61 0.91 -2.18
C LEU A 146 -20.67 -0.10 -2.83
N ASP A 147 -20.04 -0.96 -2.01
CA ASP A 147 -19.19 -2.02 -2.51
C ASP A 147 -19.92 -2.99 -3.45
N ARG A 148 -21.12 -3.46 -3.06
CA ARG A 148 -21.94 -4.32 -3.91
C ARG A 148 -22.37 -3.67 -5.24
N LEU A 149 -22.47 -2.34 -5.27
CA LEU A 149 -22.71 -1.58 -6.49
C LEU A 149 -21.44 -1.45 -7.35
N GLY A 150 -20.25 -1.69 -6.80
CA GLY A 150 -18.98 -1.53 -7.47
C GLY A 150 -18.39 -0.12 -7.32
N ALA A 151 -18.76 0.61 -6.26
CA ALA A 151 -18.20 1.91 -5.93
C ALA A 151 -17.40 1.88 -4.63
N ASP A 152 -16.27 2.57 -4.61
CA ASP A 152 -15.52 2.87 -3.40
C ASP A 152 -16.21 3.98 -2.59
N ALA A 153 -15.97 4.00 -1.27
CA ALA A 153 -16.40 5.06 -0.38
C ALA A 153 -15.22 5.82 0.24
N GLN A 154 -15.25 7.15 0.19
CA GLN A 154 -14.39 7.98 1.01
C GLN A 154 -15.15 8.44 2.25
N VAL A 155 -14.74 7.93 3.42
CA VAL A 155 -15.37 8.22 4.70
C VAL A 155 -14.48 9.20 5.49
N GLY A 156 -15.02 10.33 5.86
CA GLY A 156 -14.33 11.36 6.63
C GLY A 156 -14.92 11.51 8.03
N MET A 157 -15.86 12.44 8.19
CA MET A 157 -16.41 12.85 9.49
C MET A 157 -16.96 11.70 10.34
N ALA A 158 -17.56 10.67 9.73
CA ALA A 158 -18.10 9.55 10.48
C ALA A 158 -17.01 8.77 11.24
N ILE A 159 -15.79 8.67 10.71
CA ILE A 159 -14.64 8.09 11.41
C ILE A 159 -14.09 9.08 12.44
N TYR A 160 -13.88 10.35 12.07
CA TYR A 160 -13.27 11.35 12.98
C TYR A 160 -14.15 11.64 14.20
N THR A 161 -15.47 11.50 14.09
CA THR A 161 -16.42 11.68 15.21
C THR A 161 -16.66 10.39 16.01
N GLY A 162 -16.05 9.26 15.62
CA GLY A 162 -16.27 7.97 16.26
C GLY A 162 -17.65 7.35 15.97
N ARG A 163 -18.37 7.84 14.97
CA ARG A 163 -19.65 7.23 14.54
C ARG A 163 -19.44 5.90 13.84
N LEU A 164 -18.32 5.76 13.11
CA LEU A 164 -17.86 4.51 12.53
C LEU A 164 -16.45 4.19 13.05
N GLU A 165 -16.30 3.00 13.60
CA GLU A 165 -15.00 2.46 13.93
C GLU A 165 -14.28 1.96 12.65
N VAL A 166 -12.98 2.24 12.52
CA VAL A 166 -12.20 1.91 11.32
C VAL A 166 -12.25 0.42 10.99
N ALA A 167 -12.13 -0.44 12.00
CA ALA A 167 -12.16 -1.89 11.80
C ALA A 167 -13.52 -2.39 11.29
N ASP A 168 -14.62 -1.81 11.80
CA ASP A 168 -15.97 -2.18 11.36
C ASP A 168 -16.25 -1.65 9.96
N ALA A 169 -15.83 -0.42 9.67
CA ALA A 169 -15.96 0.16 8.34
C ALA A 169 -15.21 -0.66 7.28
N PHE A 170 -13.99 -1.12 7.63
CA PHE A 170 -13.21 -2.02 6.79
C PHE A 170 -13.87 -3.39 6.61
N ALA A 171 -14.50 -3.92 7.67
CA ALA A 171 -15.16 -5.23 7.64
C ALA A 171 -16.51 -5.22 6.91
N ALA A 172 -17.17 -4.06 6.79
CA ALA A 172 -18.52 -3.95 6.27
C ALA A 172 -18.71 -4.57 4.85
N PRO A 173 -17.79 -4.42 3.90
CA PRO A 173 -17.88 -5.05 2.59
C PRO A 173 -17.41 -6.51 2.53
N LEU A 174 -16.82 -7.06 3.62
CA LEU A 174 -16.34 -8.43 3.61
C LEU A 174 -17.49 -9.43 3.62
N VAL A 175 -17.34 -10.49 2.85
CA VAL A 175 -18.27 -11.62 2.75
C VAL A 175 -17.61 -12.90 3.25
N SER A 176 -18.37 -13.96 3.45
CA SER A 176 -17.82 -15.27 3.79
C SER A 176 -18.71 -16.36 3.22
N ASP A 177 -18.15 -17.24 2.41
CA ASP A 177 -18.78 -18.44 1.87
C ASP A 177 -18.79 -19.61 2.86
N ARG A 178 -18.17 -19.41 4.02
CA ARG A 178 -18.02 -20.43 5.03
C ARG A 178 -19.23 -20.51 5.95
N PRO A 179 -19.69 -21.72 6.31
CA PRO A 179 -20.80 -21.90 7.24
C PRO A 179 -20.56 -21.30 8.64
N ASP A 180 -19.29 -21.15 9.04
CA ASP A 180 -18.89 -20.56 10.32
C ASP A 180 -18.70 -19.03 10.25
N GLY A 181 -18.91 -18.42 9.07
CA GLY A 181 -18.79 -16.97 8.84
C GLY A 181 -17.38 -16.42 9.02
N LEU A 182 -16.36 -17.30 9.04
CA LEU A 182 -14.97 -16.86 9.19
C LEU A 182 -14.33 -16.53 7.86
N TRP A 183 -13.42 -15.55 7.87
CA TRP A 183 -12.57 -15.23 6.73
C TRP A 183 -11.25 -16.00 6.82
N PRO A 184 -10.87 -16.80 5.81
CA PRO A 184 -9.51 -17.29 5.66
C PRO A 184 -8.54 -16.10 5.70
N THR A 185 -7.46 -16.24 6.46
CA THR A 185 -6.53 -15.14 6.67
C THR A 185 -5.10 -15.64 6.45
N VAL A 186 -4.49 -15.21 5.34
CA VAL A 186 -3.09 -15.44 5.04
C VAL A 186 -2.24 -14.46 5.84
N VAL A 187 -1.28 -14.98 6.60
CA VAL A 187 -0.34 -14.15 7.36
C VAL A 187 1.00 -14.14 6.64
N VAL A 188 1.48 -12.95 6.29
CA VAL A 188 2.79 -12.74 5.64
C VAL A 188 3.66 -11.85 6.51
N ASP A 189 4.98 -11.98 6.36
CA ASP A 189 5.91 -11.02 6.98
C ASP A 189 6.10 -9.77 6.09
N GLU A 190 6.94 -8.84 6.55
CA GLU A 190 7.25 -7.58 5.87
C GLU A 190 7.89 -7.74 4.49
N ALA A 191 8.46 -8.90 4.19
CA ALA A 191 9.01 -9.26 2.89
C ALA A 191 8.02 -10.10 2.04
N GLY A 192 6.75 -10.20 2.45
CA GLY A 192 5.72 -10.94 1.75
C GLY A 192 5.82 -12.46 1.86
N GLN A 193 6.71 -13.01 2.69
CA GLN A 193 6.81 -14.46 2.89
C GLN A 193 5.63 -14.98 3.72
N CYS A 194 4.93 -15.98 3.22
CA CYS A 194 3.80 -16.59 3.91
C CYS A 194 4.26 -17.33 5.19
N LEU A 195 3.76 -16.87 6.33
CA LEU A 195 3.99 -17.47 7.64
C LEU A 195 3.00 -18.58 7.94
N GLY A 196 1.75 -18.43 7.52
CA GLY A 196 0.72 -19.42 7.75
C GLY A 196 -0.67 -18.96 7.36
N LEU A 197 -1.64 -19.85 7.53
CA LEU A 197 -3.06 -19.61 7.34
C LEU A 197 -3.78 -19.69 8.69
N VAL A 198 -4.61 -18.72 8.96
CA VAL A 198 -5.48 -18.63 10.14
C VAL A 198 -6.89 -18.22 9.72
N TYR A 199 -7.74 -17.89 10.67
CA TYR A 199 -9.08 -17.36 10.41
C TYR A 199 -9.30 -16.07 11.18
N SER A 200 -10.14 -15.21 10.64
CA SER A 200 -10.58 -13.97 11.26
C SER A 200 -12.10 -13.85 11.21
N ASN A 201 -12.63 -13.00 12.05
CA ASN A 201 -13.99 -12.49 12.03
C ASN A 201 -13.99 -11.03 12.48
N ALA A 202 -15.13 -10.35 12.49
CA ALA A 202 -15.22 -8.94 12.88
C ALA A 202 -14.61 -8.66 14.27
N ALA A 203 -14.81 -9.56 15.24
CA ALA A 203 -14.26 -9.37 16.59
C ALA A 203 -12.72 -9.45 16.62
N SER A 204 -12.13 -10.43 15.93
CA SER A 204 -10.67 -10.55 15.85
C SER A 204 -10.03 -9.46 14.99
N LEU A 205 -10.70 -9.01 13.93
CA LEU A 205 -10.27 -7.91 13.10
C LEU A 205 -10.22 -6.59 13.90
N ARG A 206 -11.28 -6.28 14.63
CA ARG A 206 -11.32 -5.12 15.53
C ARG A 206 -10.19 -5.18 16.56
N ALA A 207 -10.04 -6.29 17.26
CA ALA A 207 -8.98 -6.46 18.25
C ALA A 207 -7.58 -6.34 17.62
N ALA A 208 -7.38 -6.82 16.38
CA ALA A 208 -6.10 -6.69 15.69
C ALA A 208 -5.76 -5.22 15.36
N VAL A 209 -6.75 -4.45 14.90
CA VAL A 209 -6.60 -3.01 14.60
C VAL A 209 -6.36 -2.21 15.87
N ASP A 210 -7.19 -2.40 16.90
CA ASP A 210 -7.12 -1.65 18.16
C ASP A 210 -5.81 -1.91 18.92
N GLU A 211 -5.33 -3.16 18.90
CA GLU A 211 -4.12 -3.56 19.62
C GLU A 211 -2.83 -3.41 18.77
N GLY A 212 -2.94 -3.14 17.45
CA GLY A 212 -1.81 -3.05 16.53
C GLY A 212 -0.99 -4.35 16.44
N ARG A 213 -1.65 -5.52 16.58
CA ARG A 213 -0.96 -6.81 16.67
C ARG A 213 -1.72 -7.94 15.97
N GLY A 214 -1.04 -9.08 15.76
CA GLY A 214 -1.67 -10.28 15.22
C GLY A 214 -2.70 -10.87 16.18
N VAL A 215 -3.99 -10.58 15.93
CA VAL A 215 -5.13 -11.18 16.62
C VAL A 215 -6.02 -11.86 15.59
N TYR A 216 -6.36 -13.10 15.84
CA TYR A 216 -7.09 -13.97 14.93
C TYR A 216 -8.24 -14.68 15.62
N TRP A 217 -9.01 -15.45 14.86
CA TRP A 217 -10.06 -16.32 15.41
C TRP A 217 -9.65 -17.78 15.34
N SER A 218 -9.51 -18.41 16.49
CA SER A 218 -9.27 -19.86 16.58
C SER A 218 -10.60 -20.60 16.64
N ARG A 219 -10.84 -21.52 15.72
CA ARG A 219 -12.04 -22.39 15.74
C ARG A 219 -12.23 -23.20 17.03
N LYS A 220 -11.16 -23.39 17.80
CA LYS A 220 -11.20 -24.13 19.09
C LYS A 220 -11.24 -23.22 20.31
N ARG A 221 -10.58 -22.03 20.25
CA ARG A 221 -10.34 -21.17 21.41
C ARG A 221 -11.07 -19.84 21.35
N GLY A 222 -11.71 -19.50 20.23
CA GLY A 222 -12.27 -18.17 20.00
C GLY A 222 -11.19 -17.13 19.68
N LEU A 223 -11.32 -15.93 20.23
CA LEU A 223 -10.37 -14.83 20.05
C LEU A 223 -8.96 -15.25 20.49
N TRP A 224 -8.01 -15.13 19.57
CA TRP A 224 -6.66 -15.61 19.78
C TRP A 224 -5.60 -14.55 19.45
N ARG A 225 -4.96 -14.05 20.49
CA ARG A 225 -3.80 -13.15 20.39
C ARG A 225 -2.56 -13.98 20.16
N LYS A 226 -1.96 -13.81 18.98
CA LYS A 226 -0.77 -14.57 18.59
C LYS A 226 0.40 -14.27 19.52
N GLY A 227 0.97 -15.33 20.11
CA GLY A 227 2.13 -15.22 20.99
C GLY A 227 1.83 -14.90 22.45
N GLU A 228 0.57 -14.77 22.86
CA GLU A 228 0.19 -14.47 24.24
C GLU A 228 0.80 -15.44 25.27
N SER A 229 0.83 -16.74 24.95
CA SER A 229 1.42 -17.76 25.82
C SER A 229 2.87 -18.13 25.47
N SER A 230 3.30 -17.93 24.22
CA SER A 230 4.61 -18.40 23.72
C SER A 230 5.66 -17.30 23.58
N GLY A 231 5.28 -16.03 23.74
CA GLY A 231 6.13 -14.88 23.46
C GLY A 231 6.37 -14.61 21.95
N GLN A 232 5.83 -15.46 21.05
CA GLN A 232 5.97 -15.33 19.60
C GLN A 232 4.93 -14.33 19.06
N THR A 233 5.03 -13.08 19.46
CA THR A 233 4.06 -12.02 19.14
C THR A 233 4.22 -11.50 17.72
N GLN A 234 3.25 -10.72 17.26
CA GLN A 234 3.25 -10.07 15.97
C GLN A 234 2.85 -8.61 16.13
N GLU A 235 3.56 -7.73 15.47
CA GLU A 235 3.15 -6.36 15.22
C GLU A 235 2.38 -6.33 13.89
N LEU A 236 1.19 -5.76 13.90
CA LEU A 236 0.39 -5.61 12.70
C LEU A 236 0.89 -4.42 11.89
N LEU A 237 1.19 -4.63 10.61
CA LEU A 237 1.64 -3.58 9.70
C LEU A 237 0.53 -3.18 8.71
N LYS A 238 -0.22 -4.17 8.19
CA LYS A 238 -1.26 -3.93 7.19
C LYS A 238 -2.28 -5.07 7.17
N ILE A 239 -3.52 -4.74 6.77
CA ILE A 239 -4.56 -5.70 6.44
C ILE A 239 -5.07 -5.36 5.04
N ASP A 240 -5.12 -6.35 4.15
CA ASP A 240 -5.70 -6.25 2.83
C ASP A 240 -6.81 -7.28 2.67
N PRO A 241 -7.96 -6.94 2.07
CA PRO A 241 -8.90 -7.93 1.56
C PRO A 241 -8.37 -8.48 0.22
N ASP A 242 -8.87 -9.61 -0.21
CA ASP A 242 -8.67 -10.09 -1.59
C ASP A 242 -9.65 -9.45 -2.58
N CYS A 243 -9.67 -9.95 -3.83
CA CYS A 243 -10.39 -9.28 -4.93
C CYS A 243 -11.91 -9.40 -4.83
N ASP A 244 -12.44 -10.44 -4.20
CA ASP A 244 -13.86 -10.73 -4.00
C ASP A 244 -14.30 -10.65 -2.53
N ARG A 245 -13.39 -10.19 -1.65
CA ARG A 245 -13.60 -9.83 -0.25
C ARG A 245 -14.00 -10.98 0.67
N ASP A 246 -13.63 -12.21 0.32
CA ASP A 246 -13.91 -13.39 1.13
C ASP A 246 -12.71 -13.89 1.93
N ALA A 247 -11.50 -13.33 1.68
CA ALA A 247 -10.27 -13.63 2.41
C ALA A 247 -9.48 -12.36 2.80
N LEU A 248 -8.59 -12.51 3.79
CA LEU A 248 -7.75 -11.43 4.29
C LEU A 248 -6.27 -11.79 4.17
N ARG A 249 -5.43 -10.78 3.94
CA ARG A 249 -4.00 -10.86 4.11
C ARG A 249 -3.56 -9.92 5.23
N PHE A 250 -2.95 -10.48 6.27
CA PHE A 250 -2.29 -9.73 7.33
C PHE A 250 -0.79 -9.67 7.06
N THR A 251 -0.26 -8.49 6.86
CA THR A 251 1.20 -8.25 6.84
C THR A 251 1.63 -7.90 8.25
N VAL A 252 2.58 -8.66 8.80
CA VAL A 252 3.01 -8.54 10.20
C VAL A 252 4.52 -8.56 10.33
N ARG A 253 5.06 -7.93 11.37
CA ARG A 253 6.42 -8.17 11.84
C ARG A 253 6.40 -9.26 12.91
N GLN A 254 6.92 -10.44 12.56
CA GLN A 254 6.98 -11.58 13.47
C GLN A 254 8.11 -11.42 14.47
N LYS A 255 7.80 -11.42 15.77
CA LYS A 255 8.77 -11.42 16.87
C LYS A 255 9.00 -12.84 17.40
N GLY A 256 10.19 -13.06 17.96
CA GLY A 256 10.59 -14.36 18.48
C GLY A 256 11.00 -15.37 17.41
N ARG A 257 10.91 -16.67 17.70
CA ARG A 257 11.41 -17.74 16.81
C ARG A 257 10.62 -17.88 15.52
N GLY A 258 9.30 -17.63 15.56
CA GLY A 258 8.49 -17.71 14.36
C GLY A 258 6.99 -17.89 14.60
N PHE A 259 6.27 -18.13 13.53
CA PHE A 259 4.81 -18.24 13.52
C PHE A 259 4.33 -19.64 13.95
N CYS A 260 5.03 -20.68 13.50
CA CYS A 260 4.58 -22.07 13.68
C CYS A 260 4.65 -22.51 15.15
N HIS A 261 3.66 -23.28 15.61
CA HIS A 261 3.65 -23.87 16.95
C HIS A 261 4.77 -24.91 17.19
N LEU A 262 5.39 -25.40 16.12
CA LEU A 262 6.57 -26.28 16.18
C LEU A 262 7.89 -25.49 16.33
N GLY A 263 7.82 -24.18 16.44
CA GLY A 263 9.02 -23.32 16.59
C GLY A 263 9.67 -22.91 15.26
N ASN A 264 9.10 -23.30 14.11
CA ASN A 264 9.57 -22.87 12.80
C ASN A 264 9.07 -21.46 12.48
N ARG A 265 9.78 -20.76 11.58
CA ARG A 265 9.37 -19.43 11.12
C ARG A 265 7.97 -19.45 10.50
N SER A 266 7.69 -20.42 9.66
CA SER A 266 6.39 -20.58 8.99
C SER A 266 5.82 -21.97 9.20
N CYS A 267 4.52 -22.13 8.93
CA CYS A 267 3.85 -23.43 8.88
C CYS A 267 4.27 -24.28 7.67
N TRP A 268 4.95 -23.67 6.71
CA TRP A 268 5.40 -24.30 5.46
C TRP A 268 6.86 -24.79 5.51
N GLY A 269 7.48 -24.78 6.71
CA GLY A 269 8.87 -25.17 6.93
C GLY A 269 9.83 -23.97 6.87
N GLU A 270 11.07 -24.24 6.46
CA GLU A 270 12.12 -23.22 6.37
C GLU A 270 11.90 -22.27 5.18
N GLY A 271 12.15 -21.00 5.38
CA GLY A 271 12.10 -19.99 4.34
C GLY A 271 13.22 -20.18 3.31
N ARG A 272 13.03 -19.60 2.11
CA ARG A 272 13.99 -19.58 1.00
C ARG A 272 14.02 -18.21 0.34
N GLY A 273 14.98 -18.00 -0.54
CA GLY A 273 15.12 -16.76 -1.32
C GLY A 273 15.80 -15.64 -0.55
N LEU A 274 15.73 -14.42 -1.10
CA LEU A 274 16.51 -13.27 -0.64
C LEU A 274 16.09 -12.81 0.76
N ALA A 275 14.81 -12.82 1.07
CA ALA A 275 14.31 -12.44 2.40
C ALA A 275 14.83 -13.39 3.50
N GLU A 276 14.86 -14.69 3.24
CA GLU A 276 15.43 -15.67 4.17
C GLU A 276 16.95 -15.52 4.28
N LEU A 277 17.64 -15.23 3.18
CA LEU A 277 19.08 -14.96 3.20
C LEU A 277 19.38 -13.70 4.02
N ALA A 278 18.66 -12.60 3.80
CA ALA A 278 18.82 -11.37 4.58
C ALA A 278 18.63 -11.61 6.09
N ARG A 279 17.61 -12.38 6.46
CA ARG A 279 17.34 -12.76 7.85
C ARG A 279 18.49 -13.58 8.44
N ARG A 280 18.96 -14.61 7.71
CA ARG A 280 20.12 -15.43 8.15
C ARG A 280 21.40 -14.59 8.32
N LEU A 281 21.60 -13.62 7.44
CA LEU A 281 22.72 -12.67 7.56
C LEU A 281 22.57 -11.79 8.81
N ALA A 282 21.35 -11.31 9.11
CA ALA A 282 21.09 -10.54 10.33
C ALA A 282 21.33 -11.38 11.60
N ASP A 283 20.92 -12.65 11.60
CA ASP A 283 21.23 -13.59 12.69
C ASP A 283 22.75 -13.79 12.83
N ARG A 284 23.47 -13.98 11.72
CA ARG A 284 24.93 -14.11 11.70
C ARG A 284 25.66 -12.85 12.18
N LYS A 285 25.11 -11.66 11.90
CA LYS A 285 25.65 -10.42 12.44
C LYS A 285 25.57 -10.37 13.98
N ARG A 286 24.48 -10.90 14.55
CA ARG A 286 24.29 -10.95 16.01
C ARG A 286 25.15 -12.03 16.67
N GLU A 287 25.21 -13.20 16.05
CA GLU A 287 25.90 -14.38 16.58
C GLU A 287 26.68 -15.09 15.48
N SER A 288 27.94 -14.62 15.25
CA SER A 288 28.84 -15.28 14.31
C SER A 288 29.64 -16.37 15.01
N PRO A 289 29.66 -17.61 14.49
CA PRO A 289 30.59 -18.62 14.94
C PRO A 289 32.06 -18.17 14.76
N PRO A 290 32.99 -18.57 15.63
CA PRO A 290 34.41 -18.31 15.44
C PRO A 290 34.87 -18.80 14.05
N GLY A 291 35.61 -17.96 13.32
CA GLY A 291 36.12 -18.29 11.97
C GLY A 291 35.10 -18.14 10.84
N SER A 292 33.89 -17.66 11.12
CA SER A 292 32.88 -17.44 10.09
C SER A 292 33.33 -16.41 9.06
N TYR A 293 33.29 -16.79 7.76
CA TYR A 293 33.55 -15.87 6.65
C TYR A 293 32.58 -14.68 6.65
N THR A 294 31.29 -14.94 6.81
CA THR A 294 30.27 -13.89 6.93
C THR A 294 30.56 -12.96 8.12
N GLY A 295 30.99 -13.52 9.25
CA GLY A 295 31.40 -12.72 10.41
C GLY A 295 32.58 -11.78 10.12
N ARG A 296 33.58 -12.24 9.32
CA ARG A 296 34.69 -11.40 8.85
C ARG A 296 34.19 -10.24 7.97
N LEU A 297 33.22 -10.49 7.05
CA LEU A 297 32.65 -9.45 6.20
C LEU A 297 31.94 -8.35 7.01
N PHE A 298 31.31 -8.70 8.12
CA PHE A 298 30.72 -7.69 9.03
C PHE A 298 31.76 -6.84 9.76
N GLY A 299 32.92 -7.42 10.08
CA GLY A 299 34.01 -6.74 10.79
C GLY A 299 34.96 -5.96 9.89
N ASP A 300 35.11 -6.35 8.62
CA ASP A 300 36.08 -5.79 7.67
C ASP A 300 35.37 -5.14 6.48
N GLU A 301 35.30 -3.80 6.53
CA GLU A 301 34.67 -3.01 5.46
C GLU A 301 35.44 -3.05 4.14
N GLY A 302 36.78 -3.08 4.25
CA GLY A 302 37.66 -3.15 3.09
C GLY A 302 37.48 -4.45 2.32
N LEU A 303 37.40 -5.57 3.05
CA LEU A 303 37.13 -6.89 2.47
C LEU A 303 35.77 -6.92 1.79
N LEU A 304 34.70 -6.46 2.45
CA LEU A 304 33.34 -6.43 1.89
C LEU A 304 33.27 -5.58 0.62
N ARG A 305 33.90 -4.38 0.65
CA ARG A 305 33.98 -3.49 -0.50
C ARG A 305 34.73 -4.14 -1.67
N SER A 306 35.86 -4.79 -1.40
CA SER A 306 36.66 -5.46 -2.44
C SER A 306 35.88 -6.59 -3.10
N LYS A 307 35.17 -7.40 -2.32
CA LYS A 307 34.33 -8.49 -2.83
C LYS A 307 33.15 -7.97 -3.66
N LEU A 308 32.46 -6.91 -3.24
CA LEU A 308 31.39 -6.31 -4.05
C LEU A 308 31.88 -5.82 -5.43
N ILE A 309 33.09 -5.28 -5.51
CA ILE A 309 33.67 -4.81 -6.78
C ILE A 309 34.09 -5.99 -7.64
N GLU A 310 34.70 -7.02 -7.05
CA GLU A 310 35.12 -8.26 -7.72
C GLU A 310 33.93 -8.95 -8.38
N GLU A 311 32.90 -9.30 -7.60
CA GLU A 311 31.73 -10.04 -8.11
C GLU A 311 30.90 -9.21 -9.13
N ALA A 312 30.83 -7.88 -8.94
CA ALA A 312 30.19 -7.02 -9.96
C ALA A 312 30.98 -7.01 -11.27
N GLY A 313 32.32 -7.12 -11.23
CA GLY A 313 33.17 -7.27 -12.40
C GLY A 313 32.97 -8.62 -13.06
N GLU A 314 32.99 -9.71 -12.32
CA GLU A 314 32.75 -11.07 -12.82
C GLU A 314 31.36 -11.20 -13.46
N LEU A 315 30.34 -10.63 -12.82
CA LEU A 315 28.99 -10.57 -13.43
C LEU A 315 28.99 -9.77 -14.76
N ALA A 316 29.74 -8.67 -14.85
CA ALA A 316 29.81 -7.87 -16.07
C ALA A 316 30.52 -8.61 -17.22
N ASP A 317 31.45 -9.48 -16.89
CA ASP A 317 32.23 -10.30 -17.85
C ASP A 317 31.61 -11.67 -18.13
N ALA A 318 30.56 -12.06 -17.40
CA ALA A 318 29.88 -13.36 -17.55
C ALA A 318 29.30 -13.56 -18.96
N ALA A 319 29.70 -14.64 -19.62
CA ALA A 319 29.35 -14.96 -21.00
C ALA A 319 28.26 -16.05 -21.13
N THR A 320 28.11 -16.89 -20.14
CA THR A 320 27.14 -18.00 -20.13
C THR A 320 26.03 -17.78 -19.09
N VAL A 321 24.86 -18.38 -19.34
CA VAL A 321 23.74 -18.34 -18.39
C VAL A 321 24.14 -18.87 -17.02
N ARG A 322 25.01 -19.87 -16.95
CA ARG A 322 25.49 -20.46 -15.69
C ARG A 322 26.34 -19.47 -14.91
N GLU A 323 27.26 -18.78 -15.58
CA GLU A 323 28.09 -17.73 -14.98
C GLU A 323 27.22 -16.57 -14.50
N VAL A 324 26.29 -16.06 -15.33
CA VAL A 324 25.35 -15.00 -14.93
C VAL A 324 24.57 -15.38 -13.66
N VAL A 325 24.11 -16.63 -13.53
CA VAL A 325 23.40 -17.11 -12.33
C VAL A 325 24.34 -17.13 -11.11
N GLY A 326 25.58 -17.62 -11.26
CA GLY A 326 26.58 -17.68 -10.20
C GLY A 326 26.92 -16.29 -9.69
N GLU A 327 27.45 -15.45 -10.59
CA GLU A 327 27.92 -14.11 -10.24
C GLU A 327 26.78 -13.20 -9.74
N THR A 328 25.56 -13.35 -10.28
CA THR A 328 24.40 -12.63 -9.73
C THR A 328 24.11 -13.05 -8.29
N ALA A 329 24.21 -14.35 -7.97
CA ALA A 329 24.00 -14.83 -6.61
C ALA A 329 25.06 -14.26 -5.65
N ASP A 330 26.32 -14.18 -6.08
CA ASP A 330 27.42 -13.65 -5.29
C ASP A 330 27.28 -12.13 -5.08
N VAL A 331 26.97 -11.36 -6.15
CA VAL A 331 26.64 -9.93 -6.01
C VAL A 331 25.51 -9.70 -5.02
N LEU A 332 24.41 -10.47 -5.11
CA LEU A 332 23.27 -10.35 -4.20
C LEU A 332 23.66 -10.71 -2.76
N TYR A 333 24.50 -11.74 -2.56
CA TYR A 333 24.99 -12.12 -1.22
C TYR A 333 25.78 -10.98 -0.56
N PHE A 334 26.75 -10.39 -1.28
CA PHE A 334 27.56 -9.29 -0.76
C PHE A 334 26.75 -7.99 -0.60
N ALA A 335 25.81 -7.71 -1.53
CA ALA A 335 24.91 -6.56 -1.40
C ALA A 335 24.00 -6.67 -0.16
N LEU A 336 23.40 -7.84 0.09
CA LEU A 336 22.61 -8.09 1.31
C LEU A 336 23.49 -8.05 2.57
N THR A 337 24.74 -8.50 2.50
CA THR A 337 25.68 -8.41 3.63
C THR A 337 25.99 -6.94 3.96
N ALA A 338 26.21 -6.09 2.95
CA ALA A 338 26.43 -4.66 3.13
C ALA A 338 25.19 -3.96 3.71
N MET A 339 24.01 -4.31 3.19
CA MET A 339 22.71 -3.82 3.68
C MET A 339 22.53 -4.15 5.17
N VAL A 340 22.69 -5.42 5.55
CA VAL A 340 22.54 -5.87 6.94
C VAL A 340 23.61 -5.26 7.84
N ARG A 341 24.84 -5.12 7.35
CA ARG A 341 25.93 -4.43 8.08
C ARG A 341 25.53 -3.00 8.45
N SER A 342 24.88 -2.29 7.54
CA SER A 342 24.40 -0.92 7.74
C SER A 342 23.09 -0.82 8.55
N GLY A 343 22.49 -1.94 8.94
CA GLY A 343 21.23 -1.96 9.68
C GLY A 343 19.99 -1.67 8.83
N VAL A 344 20.10 -1.76 7.50
CA VAL A 344 19.00 -1.58 6.56
C VAL A 344 18.26 -2.89 6.38
N GLU A 345 16.93 -2.85 6.36
CA GLU A 345 16.07 -4.01 6.10
C GLU A 345 15.82 -4.20 4.58
N LEU A 346 15.66 -5.45 4.12
CA LEU A 346 15.38 -5.74 2.71
C LEU A 346 14.13 -5.02 2.22
N ALA A 347 13.08 -4.99 3.03
CA ALA A 347 11.84 -4.30 2.71
C ALA A 347 12.02 -2.78 2.46
N GLU A 348 13.04 -2.14 3.02
CA GLU A 348 13.34 -0.73 2.74
C GLU A 348 13.92 -0.56 1.33
N VAL A 349 14.78 -1.52 0.92
CA VAL A 349 15.36 -1.54 -0.43
C VAL A 349 14.28 -1.82 -1.47
N GLU A 350 13.40 -2.78 -1.21
CA GLU A 350 12.27 -3.12 -2.09
C GLU A 350 11.34 -1.92 -2.27
N ARG A 351 10.96 -1.24 -1.18
CA ARG A 351 10.16 0.00 -1.26
C ARG A 351 10.83 1.10 -2.10
N GLU A 352 12.16 1.26 -1.99
CA GLU A 352 12.90 2.24 -2.81
C GLU A 352 12.91 1.84 -4.29
N LEU A 353 13.00 0.54 -4.61
CA LEU A 353 12.89 0.06 -6.00
C LEU A 353 11.49 0.31 -6.57
N ASP A 354 10.44 0.01 -5.82
CA ASP A 354 9.06 0.26 -6.19
C ASP A 354 8.80 1.76 -6.40
N ARG A 355 9.31 2.61 -5.49
CA ARG A 355 9.23 4.06 -5.63
C ARG A 355 9.94 4.55 -6.92
N ARG A 356 11.10 3.98 -7.26
CA ARG A 356 11.81 4.32 -8.51
C ARG A 356 11.06 3.85 -9.74
N ALA A 357 10.46 2.66 -9.69
CA ALA A 357 9.65 2.13 -10.79
C ALA A 357 8.44 3.02 -11.10
N GLY A 358 7.83 3.62 -10.07
CA GLY A 358 6.68 4.52 -10.19
C GLY A 358 6.99 5.95 -10.65
N LYS A 359 8.27 6.35 -10.80
CA LYS A 359 8.65 7.70 -11.24
C LYS A 359 8.35 7.95 -12.71
N LEU A 360 7.80 9.11 -13.00
CA LEU A 360 7.57 9.60 -14.37
C LEU A 360 8.84 10.28 -14.93
N THR A 361 9.51 11.09 -14.11
CA THR A 361 10.74 11.78 -14.51
C THR A 361 11.93 10.84 -14.33
N ARG A 362 12.50 10.40 -15.43
CA ARG A 362 13.69 9.54 -15.44
C ARG A 362 14.93 10.32 -15.85
N ARG A 363 16.05 10.05 -15.17
CA ARG A 363 17.36 10.55 -15.62
C ARG A 363 17.78 9.81 -16.88
N PRO A 364 18.57 10.46 -17.80
CA PRO A 364 19.27 9.72 -18.84
C PRO A 364 20.02 8.53 -18.25
N GLY A 365 19.93 7.37 -18.90
CA GLY A 365 20.49 6.11 -18.40
C GLY A 365 22.00 5.96 -18.61
N ASP A 366 22.72 7.05 -18.90
CA ASP A 366 24.16 7.01 -19.14
C ASP A 366 24.95 6.68 -17.87
N ALA A 367 25.93 5.79 -17.99
CA ALA A 367 26.85 5.47 -16.90
C ALA A 367 27.63 6.73 -16.49
N LYS A 368 27.71 6.97 -15.19
CA LYS A 368 28.60 8.02 -14.69
C LYS A 368 30.05 7.65 -15.02
N GLN A 369 30.81 8.58 -15.58
CA GLN A 369 32.24 8.37 -15.70
C GLN A 369 32.84 8.10 -14.29
N PRO A 370 33.76 7.14 -14.16
CA PRO A 370 34.45 6.92 -12.89
C PRO A 370 35.10 8.23 -12.46
N THR A 371 34.78 8.71 -11.29
CA THR A 371 35.53 9.79 -10.64
C THR A 371 36.95 9.27 -10.41
N GLN A 372 37.95 9.90 -11.04
CA GLN A 372 39.38 9.66 -10.87
C GLN A 372 39.81 9.84 -9.41
#